data_c81d511a48913733def2b24a5af1490d
#
_entry.id   c81d511a48913733def2b24a5af1490d
#
_cell.length_a   1.000
_cell.length_b   1.000
_cell.length_c   1.000
_cell.angle_alpha   90.00
_cell.angle_beta   90.00
_cell.angle_gamma   90.00
#
_symmetry.space_group_name_H-M   'P 1'
#
loop_
_entity.id
_entity.type
_entity.pdbx_description
1 polymer ?
#
loop_
_entity_poly.entity_id
_entity_poly.type
_entity_poly.pdbx_seq_one_letter_code
_entity_poly.pdbx_strand_id
1 'polypeptide(L)'
;MAKKKLNTGIRARLDQAARAAMKNAYAPFSNFKVGAAILTSSGDIFAGCNVENSSYGMTNCAERTAIFSAVAAKGPKLEIVAVAVTNAQEAACSPCGACRQVIYEFGPEAVVFYQDAKGDAENTITELLPEGFRLR
;
A
#
# COMPACT_ATOMS: atom_id res chain seq x y z
N MET A 1 18.73 10.01 3.91
CA MET A 1 18.56 10.55 2.58
C MET A 1 17.22 11.28 2.48
N ALA A 2 17.19 12.38 1.74
CA ALA A 2 15.95 13.15 1.61
C ALA A 2 14.87 12.36 0.87
N LYS A 3 13.62 12.66 1.18
CA LYS A 3 12.46 12.11 0.46
C LYS A 3 12.64 12.33 -1.04
N LYS A 4 12.38 11.31 -1.84
CA LYS A 4 12.34 11.46 -3.28
C LYS A 4 11.16 12.36 -3.64
N LYS A 5 11.42 13.38 -4.45
CA LYS A 5 10.36 14.28 -4.88
C LYS A 5 9.45 13.56 -5.87
N LEU A 6 8.16 13.53 -5.57
CA LEU A 6 7.16 12.91 -6.42
C LEU A 6 6.40 13.97 -7.22
N ASN A 7 5.88 13.58 -8.39
CA ASN A 7 5.01 14.44 -9.18
C ASN A 7 3.76 14.83 -8.38
N THR A 8 3.30 16.06 -8.56
CA THR A 8 2.13 16.58 -7.84
C THR A 8 0.87 15.76 -8.08
N GLY A 9 0.73 15.10 -9.21
CA GLY A 9 -0.44 14.29 -9.53
C GLY A 9 -0.35 12.84 -9.09
N ILE A 10 0.76 12.41 -8.47
CA ILE A 10 0.97 10.99 -8.23
C ILE A 10 -0.02 10.42 -7.20
N ARG A 11 -0.32 11.17 -6.15
CA ARG A 11 -1.30 10.69 -5.16
C ARG A 11 -2.66 10.42 -5.81
N ALA A 12 -3.12 11.34 -6.67
CA ALA A 12 -4.42 11.18 -7.35
C ALA A 12 -4.42 9.95 -8.26
N ARG A 13 -3.31 9.71 -8.99
CA ARG A 13 -3.19 8.54 -9.85
C ARG A 13 -3.20 7.24 -9.06
N LEU A 14 -2.48 7.22 -7.93
CA LEU A 14 -2.46 6.05 -7.06
C LEU A 14 -3.83 5.82 -6.42
N ASP A 15 -4.48 6.88 -5.95
CA ASP A 15 -5.83 6.77 -5.38
C ASP A 15 -6.81 6.22 -6.40
N GLN A 16 -6.74 6.67 -7.64
CA GLN A 16 -7.62 6.18 -8.71
C GLN A 16 -7.43 4.68 -8.94
N ALA A 17 -6.18 4.23 -9.02
CA ALA A 17 -5.89 2.81 -9.21
C ALA A 17 -6.33 1.98 -7.99
N ALA A 18 -6.10 2.51 -6.79
CA ALA A 18 -6.53 1.85 -5.56
C ALA A 18 -8.05 1.70 -5.50
N ARG A 19 -8.79 2.75 -5.86
CA ARG A 19 -10.25 2.71 -5.85
C ARG A 19 -10.79 1.72 -6.89
N ALA A 20 -10.16 1.64 -8.03
CA ALA A 20 -10.56 0.67 -9.06
C ALA A 20 -10.38 -0.76 -8.56
N ALA A 21 -9.25 -1.08 -7.94
CA ALA A 21 -8.99 -2.40 -7.39
C ALA A 21 -9.92 -2.71 -6.21
N MET A 22 -10.22 -1.72 -5.38
CA MET A 22 -11.08 -1.87 -4.22
C MET A 22 -12.45 -2.46 -4.56
N LYS A 23 -12.97 -2.17 -5.74
CA LYS A 23 -14.27 -2.69 -6.18
C LYS A 23 -14.31 -4.21 -6.24
N ASN A 24 -13.15 -4.84 -6.41
CA ASN A 24 -13.02 -6.28 -6.50
C ASN A 24 -12.65 -6.94 -5.15
N ALA A 25 -12.61 -6.18 -4.08
CA ALA A 25 -12.24 -6.70 -2.77
C ALA A 25 -13.19 -7.82 -2.33
N TYR A 26 -12.61 -8.86 -1.75
CA TYR A 26 -13.37 -9.96 -1.16
C TYR A 26 -13.38 -9.79 0.35
N ALA A 27 -14.44 -9.19 0.87
CA ALA A 27 -14.53 -8.82 2.29
C ALA A 27 -15.87 -9.23 2.90
N PRO A 28 -16.25 -10.54 2.82
CA PRO A 28 -17.56 -10.99 3.31
C PRO A 28 -17.69 -10.97 4.82
N PHE A 29 -16.59 -10.98 5.56
CA PHE A 29 -16.61 -11.06 7.02
C PHE A 29 -16.63 -9.68 7.66
N SER A 30 -15.80 -8.76 7.17
CA SER A 30 -15.70 -7.42 7.74
C SER A 30 -16.61 -6.40 7.06
N ASN A 31 -17.00 -6.65 5.82
CA ASN A 31 -17.68 -5.68 4.95
C ASN A 31 -16.85 -4.39 4.79
N PHE A 32 -15.54 -4.47 4.97
CA PHE A 32 -14.64 -3.33 4.87
C PHE A 32 -13.72 -3.52 3.68
N LYS A 33 -14.08 -2.90 2.55
CA LYS A 33 -13.31 -3.02 1.31
C LYS A 33 -12.20 -1.99 1.30
N VAL A 34 -11.00 -2.46 1.00
CA VAL A 34 -9.79 -1.64 0.95
C VAL A 34 -9.13 -1.83 -0.41
N GLY A 35 -8.60 -0.75 -0.94
CA GLY A 35 -7.78 -0.78 -2.14
C GLY A 35 -6.43 -0.13 -1.85
N ALA A 36 -5.42 -0.58 -2.55
CA ALA A 36 -4.09 0.01 -2.46
C ALA A 36 -3.44 0.03 -3.83
N ALA A 37 -2.54 0.98 -4.02
CA ALA A 37 -1.74 1.05 -5.23
C ALA A 37 -0.32 1.43 -4.86
N ILE A 38 0.64 0.90 -5.61
CA ILE A 38 2.05 1.22 -5.40
C ILE A 38 2.65 1.77 -6.69
N LEU A 39 3.64 2.65 -6.52
CA LEU A 39 4.43 3.18 -7.61
C LEU A 39 5.83 2.59 -7.49
N THR A 40 6.33 2.03 -8.59
CA THR A 40 7.70 1.52 -8.62
C THR A 40 8.67 2.60 -9.06
N SER A 41 9.96 2.38 -8.82
CA SER A 41 11.00 3.31 -9.25
C SER A 41 11.06 3.47 -10.77
N SER A 42 10.55 2.50 -11.52
CA SER A 42 10.48 2.56 -12.98
C SER A 42 9.22 3.27 -13.49
N GLY A 43 8.34 3.72 -12.59
CA GLY A 43 7.15 4.47 -12.97
C GLY A 43 5.90 3.64 -13.17
N ASP A 44 5.95 2.33 -12.91
CA ASP A 44 4.79 1.47 -13.06
C ASP A 44 3.91 1.51 -11.82
N ILE A 45 2.59 1.38 -12.00
CA ILE A 45 1.63 1.33 -10.92
C ILE A 45 1.01 -0.06 -10.87
N PHE A 46 0.98 -0.66 -9.68
CA PHE A 46 0.29 -1.92 -9.42
C PHE A 46 -0.72 -1.70 -8.31
N ALA A 47 -1.88 -2.30 -8.43
CA ALA A 47 -2.95 -2.13 -7.47
C ALA A 47 -3.44 -3.47 -6.93
N GLY A 48 -4.06 -3.42 -5.76
CA GLY A 48 -4.61 -4.60 -5.13
C GLY A 48 -5.75 -4.25 -4.20
N CYS A 49 -6.42 -5.27 -3.72
CA CYS A 49 -7.54 -5.15 -2.79
C CYS A 49 -7.37 -6.18 -1.68
N ASN A 50 -8.11 -6.00 -0.59
CA ASN A 50 -8.08 -6.99 0.48
C ASN A 50 -8.86 -8.24 0.07
N VAL A 51 -8.32 -9.39 0.48
CA VAL A 51 -8.91 -10.70 0.20
C VAL A 51 -8.99 -11.44 1.52
N GLU A 52 -10.21 -11.56 2.04
CA GLU A 52 -10.46 -12.25 3.30
C GLU A 52 -10.57 -13.75 3.09
N ASN A 53 -10.53 -14.48 4.18
CA ASN A 53 -10.54 -15.93 4.13
C ASN A 53 -11.28 -16.46 5.37
N SER A 54 -11.96 -17.58 5.19
CA SER A 54 -12.61 -18.28 6.33
C SER A 54 -11.58 -18.64 7.40
N SER A 55 -10.34 -18.90 6.99
CA SER A 55 -9.21 -18.99 7.92
C SER A 55 -8.65 -17.59 8.07
N TYR A 56 -9.03 -16.90 9.13
CA TYR A 56 -8.74 -15.48 9.31
C TYR A 56 -7.26 -15.13 9.16
N GLY A 57 -6.37 -16.02 9.58
CA GLY A 57 -4.94 -15.79 9.45
C GLY A 57 -4.44 -15.73 8.01
N MET A 58 -5.24 -16.21 7.04
CA MET A 58 -4.90 -16.19 5.62
C MET A 58 -5.38 -14.92 4.91
N THR A 59 -6.11 -14.05 5.59
CA THR A 59 -6.56 -12.78 5.03
C THR A 59 -5.36 -11.95 4.59
N ASN A 60 -5.44 -11.38 3.38
CA ASN A 60 -4.38 -10.56 2.85
C ASN A 60 -4.85 -9.13 2.64
N CYS A 61 -4.07 -8.17 3.14
CA CYS A 61 -4.40 -6.75 3.01
C CYS A 61 -4.16 -6.26 1.58
N ALA A 62 -4.85 -5.19 1.21
CA ALA A 62 -4.76 -4.61 -0.12
C ALA A 62 -3.31 -4.24 -0.51
N GLU A 63 -2.55 -3.69 0.42
CA GLU A 63 -1.17 -3.28 0.18
C GLU A 63 -0.30 -4.48 -0.21
N ARG A 64 -0.45 -5.59 0.50
CA ARG A 64 0.33 -6.79 0.19
C ARG A 64 -0.09 -7.42 -1.13
N THR A 65 -1.39 -7.40 -1.44
CA THR A 65 -1.86 -7.88 -2.74
C THR A 65 -1.20 -7.08 -3.87
N ALA A 66 -1.15 -5.76 -3.74
CA ALA A 66 -0.52 -4.90 -4.74
C ALA A 66 0.98 -5.19 -4.87
N ILE A 67 1.68 -5.31 -3.75
CA ILE A 67 3.13 -5.54 -3.73
C ILE A 67 3.46 -6.93 -4.31
N PHE A 68 2.72 -7.95 -3.91
CA PHE A 68 2.97 -9.32 -4.40
C PHE A 68 2.70 -9.43 -5.90
N SER A 69 1.68 -8.74 -6.40
CA SER A 69 1.42 -8.64 -7.83
C SER A 69 2.60 -7.99 -8.57
N ALA A 70 3.14 -6.93 -7.99
CA ALA A 70 4.27 -6.22 -8.58
C ALA A 70 5.53 -7.09 -8.61
N VAL A 71 5.80 -7.81 -7.53
CA VAL A 71 6.94 -8.74 -7.48
C VAL A 71 6.79 -9.82 -8.53
N ALA A 72 5.59 -10.40 -8.64
CA ALA A 72 5.33 -11.44 -9.65
C ALA A 72 5.55 -10.93 -11.07
N ALA A 73 5.24 -9.67 -11.33
CA ALA A 73 5.37 -9.07 -12.66
C ALA A 73 6.78 -8.56 -12.95
N LYS A 74 7.47 -8.01 -11.96
CA LYS A 74 8.74 -7.30 -12.17
C LYS A 74 9.96 -8.03 -11.62
N GLY A 75 9.77 -9.00 -10.75
CA GLY A 75 10.88 -9.79 -10.19
C GLY A 75 11.45 -9.21 -8.90
N PRO A 76 12.53 -9.83 -8.40
CA PRO A 76 13.03 -9.60 -7.05
C PRO A 76 13.77 -8.27 -6.84
N LYS A 77 14.03 -7.52 -7.90
CA LYS A 77 14.71 -6.22 -7.79
C LYS A 77 13.73 -5.05 -7.72
N LEU A 78 12.46 -5.34 -7.50
CA LEU A 78 11.43 -4.31 -7.38
C LEU A 78 11.80 -3.29 -6.31
N GLU A 79 11.62 -2.01 -6.64
CA GLU A 79 11.75 -0.92 -5.67
C GLU A 79 10.45 -0.12 -5.66
N ILE A 80 9.90 0.09 -4.47
CA ILE A 80 8.68 0.87 -4.27
C ILE A 80 9.05 2.27 -3.82
N VAL A 81 8.47 3.28 -4.46
CA VAL A 81 8.71 4.68 -4.10
C VAL A 81 7.50 5.34 -3.46
N ALA A 82 6.30 4.82 -3.68
CA ALA A 82 5.09 5.35 -3.06
C ALA A 82 4.01 4.28 -2.94
N VAL A 83 3.17 4.42 -1.93
CA VAL A 83 2.01 3.55 -1.68
C VAL A 83 0.83 4.42 -1.31
N ALA A 84 -0.35 4.13 -1.86
CA ALA A 84 -1.59 4.78 -1.45
C ALA A 84 -2.61 3.73 -1.03
N VAL A 85 -3.32 3.99 0.06
CA VAL A 85 -4.34 3.10 0.60
C VAL A 85 -5.65 3.88 0.70
N THR A 86 -6.73 3.25 0.28
CA THR A 86 -8.06 3.83 0.39
C THR A 86 -9.08 2.76 0.80
N ASN A 87 -10.22 3.18 1.30
CA ASN A 87 -11.28 2.25 1.66
C ASN A 87 -12.64 2.82 1.27
N ALA A 88 -13.64 1.93 1.17
CA ALA A 88 -14.97 2.30 0.68
C ALA A 88 -15.72 3.21 1.65
N GLN A 89 -15.34 3.24 2.91
CA GLN A 89 -16.01 4.04 3.95
C GLN A 89 -15.32 5.37 4.20
N GLU A 90 -14.20 5.62 3.52
CA GLU A 90 -13.36 6.80 3.71
C GLU A 90 -12.99 7.00 5.19
N ALA A 91 -12.79 5.89 5.88
CA ALA A 91 -12.42 5.87 7.29
C ALA A 91 -10.91 6.00 7.46
N ALA A 92 -10.48 6.36 8.64
CA ALA A 92 -9.07 6.34 8.99
C ALA A 92 -8.53 4.91 8.83
N CYS A 93 -7.48 4.74 8.04
CA CYS A 93 -6.97 3.42 7.71
C CYS A 93 -5.51 3.54 7.27
N SER A 94 -4.59 3.47 8.25
CA SER A 94 -3.17 3.38 7.94
C SER A 94 -2.80 1.91 7.67
N PRO A 95 -1.70 1.65 6.96
CA PRO A 95 -1.26 0.27 6.75
C PRO A 95 -1.01 -0.45 8.08
N CYS A 96 -1.43 -1.71 8.18
CA CYS A 96 -1.17 -2.51 9.38
C CYS A 96 0.34 -2.79 9.52
N GLY A 97 0.74 -3.32 10.67
CA GLY A 97 2.16 -3.58 10.93
C GLY A 97 2.79 -4.53 9.93
N ALA A 98 2.07 -5.59 9.55
CA ALA A 98 2.57 -6.54 8.55
C ALA A 98 2.79 -5.87 7.19
N CYS A 99 1.87 -5.01 6.78
CA CYS A 99 2.02 -4.27 5.52
C CYS A 99 3.18 -3.27 5.58
N ARG A 100 3.38 -2.64 6.72
CA ARG A 100 4.52 -1.73 6.90
C ARG A 100 5.85 -2.46 6.73
N GLN A 101 5.96 -3.66 7.28
CA GLN A 101 7.16 -4.48 7.12
C GLN A 101 7.39 -4.86 5.65
N VAL A 102 6.33 -5.24 4.95
CA VAL A 102 6.43 -5.63 3.54
C VAL A 102 6.80 -4.42 2.67
N ILE A 103 6.21 -3.26 2.93
CA ILE A 103 6.58 -2.02 2.22
C ILE A 103 8.05 -1.70 2.46
N TYR A 104 8.49 -1.80 3.70
CA TYR A 104 9.88 -1.49 4.07
C TYR A 104 10.88 -2.38 3.35
N GLU A 105 10.54 -3.66 3.14
CA GLU A 105 11.41 -4.60 2.44
C GLU A 105 11.75 -4.12 1.03
N PHE A 106 10.77 -3.57 0.32
CA PHE A 106 10.92 -3.20 -1.09
C PHE A 106 11.09 -1.70 -1.30
N GLY A 107 10.86 -0.88 -0.30
CA GLY A 107 10.98 0.57 -0.43
C GLY A 107 11.19 1.25 0.91
N PRO A 108 12.42 1.18 1.47
CA PRO A 108 12.68 1.80 2.79
C PRO A 108 12.59 3.31 2.79
N GLU A 109 12.46 3.93 1.61
CA GLU A 109 12.26 5.37 1.48
C GLU A 109 10.90 5.72 0.91
N ALA A 110 9.99 4.74 0.83
CA ALA A 110 8.68 4.95 0.23
C ALA A 110 7.85 5.96 1.04
N VAL A 111 7.08 6.75 0.30
CA VAL A 111 6.07 7.65 0.88
C VAL A 111 4.74 6.91 0.89
N VAL A 112 4.03 6.98 2.00
CA VAL A 112 2.74 6.30 2.17
C VAL A 112 1.65 7.33 2.31
N PHE A 113 0.65 7.25 1.43
CA PHE A 113 -0.54 8.10 1.45
C PHE A 113 -1.71 7.29 2.01
N TYR A 114 -2.41 7.85 2.98
CA TYR A 114 -3.54 7.18 3.62
C TYR A 114 -4.46 8.23 4.23
N GLN A 115 -5.43 7.81 5.00
CA GLN A 115 -6.29 8.72 5.75
C GLN A 115 -6.13 8.44 7.24
N ASP A 116 -5.96 9.49 8.03
CA ASP A 116 -6.00 9.40 9.48
C ASP A 116 -7.31 10.02 9.99
N ALA A 117 -7.42 10.22 11.29
CA ALA A 117 -8.64 10.77 11.88
C ALA A 117 -8.98 12.18 11.40
N LYS A 118 -8.01 12.89 10.84
CA LYS A 118 -8.19 14.28 10.37
C LYS A 118 -8.37 14.38 8.86
N GLY A 119 -8.25 13.28 8.13
CA GLY A 119 -8.36 13.25 6.68
C GLY A 119 -7.09 12.75 6.02
N ASP A 120 -6.73 13.33 4.89
CA ASP A 120 -5.56 12.88 4.12
C ASP A 120 -4.27 13.03 4.92
N ALA A 121 -3.47 11.97 4.94
CA ALA A 121 -2.21 11.91 5.64
C ALA A 121 -1.11 11.40 4.72
N GLU A 122 0.11 11.78 5.03
CA GLU A 122 1.29 11.37 4.27
C GLU A 122 2.45 11.21 5.23
N ASN A 123 3.09 10.04 5.21
CA ASN A 123 4.29 9.77 6.00
C ASN A 123 5.23 8.88 5.21
N THR A 124 6.52 8.95 5.53
CA THR A 124 7.46 7.97 4.99
C THR A 124 7.28 6.65 5.72
N ILE A 125 7.66 5.57 5.06
CA ILE A 125 7.58 4.26 5.72
C ILE A 125 8.50 4.19 6.95
N THR A 126 9.60 4.93 6.94
CA THR A 126 10.49 5.00 8.09
C THR A 126 9.82 5.66 9.29
N GLU A 127 8.96 6.65 9.05
CA GLU A 127 8.17 7.27 10.11
C GLU A 127 7.11 6.31 10.66
N LEU A 128 6.53 5.47 9.79
CA LEU A 128 5.50 4.51 10.18
C LEU A 128 6.06 3.23 10.79
N LEU A 129 7.32 2.91 10.52
CA LEU A 129 8.00 1.73 11.04
C LEU A 129 9.37 2.16 11.58
N PRO A 130 9.39 2.90 12.70
CA PRO A 130 10.67 3.30 13.31
C PRO A 130 11.50 2.06 13.63
N GLU A 131 12.80 2.13 13.34
CA GLU A 131 13.72 1.03 13.57
C GLU A 131 13.34 -0.25 12.82
N GLY A 132 12.71 -0.10 11.66
CA GLY A 132 12.48 -1.22 10.76
C GLY A 132 13.78 -1.85 10.31
N PHE A 133 13.75 -3.14 9.92
CA PHE A 133 14.97 -3.81 9.49
C PHE A 133 14.75 -4.62 8.22
N ARG A 134 15.86 -4.85 7.52
CA ARG A 134 15.94 -5.74 6.36
C ARG A 134 17.22 -6.55 6.50
N LEU A 135 17.20 -7.76 5.95
CA LEU A 135 18.38 -8.62 5.98
C LEU A 135 19.33 -8.39 4.79
N ARG A 136 18.90 -7.61 3.82
CA ARG A 136 19.71 -7.31 2.64
C ARG A 136 20.17 -5.87 2.59
#